data_810b86d8f6e9ae53bd1ce340286b0472
#
_entry.id   810b86d8f6e9ae53bd1ce340286b0472
#
_cell.length_a   1.000
_cell.length_b   1.000
_cell.length_c   1.000
_cell.angle_alpha   90.00
_cell.angle_beta   90.00
_cell.angle_gamma   90.00
#
_symmetry.space_group_name_H-M   'P 1'
#
loop_
_entity.id
_entity.type
_entity.pdbx_description
1 polymer ?
#
loop_
_entity_poly.entity_id
_entity_poly.type
_entity_poly.pdbx_seq_one_letter_code
_entity_poly.pdbx_strand_id
1 'polypeptide(L)'
;MEYVPKYENKVKYIVNLIKNIKNINILELGVREGISTKSFLEVCKKNDGKLTSIDIDDCSGVSNDTNWKFIHSSDDNFEFIDNQITKNLDFIYIDSYHEPLHVEKVFYHYYEFLKINGICVIDDISWLPYCKKEYSDNEFSEMINRSVFNKILEIYNQNKDKFSLEFYFEGSGLAIIKKKNIDLNRSKKIVSRELSIKNILKHFFKRKPKK
;
A
#
# COMPACT_ATOMS: atom_id res chain seq x y z
N MET A 1 10.00 20.03 20.49
CA MET A 1 9.93 18.65 20.00
C MET A 1 10.16 18.72 18.50
N GLU A 2 11.32 18.27 18.05
CA GLU A 2 11.59 18.18 16.62
C GLU A 2 10.60 17.23 15.95
N TYR A 3 10.01 17.67 14.88
CA TYR A 3 9.11 16.89 14.03
C TYR A 3 9.96 15.82 13.32
N VAL A 4 10.09 14.64 13.92
CA VAL A 4 10.62 13.48 13.19
C VAL A 4 9.52 13.05 12.21
N PRO A 5 9.79 13.07 10.90
CA PRO A 5 8.76 12.75 9.93
C PRO A 5 8.24 11.34 10.17
N LYS A 6 6.95 11.21 10.46
CA LYS A 6 6.25 9.91 10.63
C LYS A 6 6.45 8.99 9.42
N TYR A 7 6.79 9.56 8.25
CA TYR A 7 7.12 8.86 7.03
C TYR A 7 8.41 8.01 7.16
N GLU A 8 9.47 8.54 7.77
CA GLU A 8 10.72 7.79 7.97
C GLU A 8 10.52 6.53 8.83
N ASN A 9 9.64 6.59 9.83
CA ASN A 9 9.31 5.43 10.65
C ASN A 9 8.59 4.34 9.86
N LYS A 10 7.65 4.72 8.97
CA LYS A 10 6.99 3.78 8.04
C LYS A 10 8.03 3.09 7.15
N VAL A 11 8.90 3.86 6.50
CA VAL A 11 9.93 3.31 5.62
C VAL A 11 10.89 2.39 6.39
N LYS A 12 11.31 2.75 7.61
CA LYS A 12 12.11 1.86 8.48
C LYS A 12 11.38 0.56 8.79
N TYR A 13 10.08 0.62 9.06
CA TYR A 13 9.26 -0.58 9.29
C TYR A 13 9.24 -1.47 8.04
N ILE A 14 8.99 -0.90 6.86
CA ILE A 14 8.98 -1.62 5.58
C ILE A 14 10.35 -2.27 5.33
N VAL A 15 11.44 -1.52 5.50
CA VAL A 15 12.82 -2.05 5.36
C VAL A 15 13.06 -3.24 6.27
N ASN A 16 12.54 -3.21 7.51
CA ASN A 16 12.67 -4.35 8.43
C ASN A 16 11.97 -5.63 7.94
N LEU A 17 10.89 -5.51 7.16
CA LEU A 17 10.20 -6.67 6.58
C LEU A 17 11.06 -7.38 5.50
N ILE A 18 11.91 -6.62 4.79
CA ILE A 18 12.59 -7.10 3.58
C ILE A 18 14.12 -7.21 3.68
N LYS A 19 14.73 -6.63 4.73
CA LYS A 19 16.21 -6.48 4.87
C LYS A 19 17.01 -7.79 4.82
N ASN A 20 16.37 -8.94 5.04
CA ASN A 20 17.03 -10.24 5.05
C ASN A 20 16.78 -11.09 3.77
N ILE A 21 16.05 -10.55 2.80
CA ILE A 21 15.73 -11.27 1.56
C ILE A 21 16.92 -11.11 0.60
N LYS A 22 17.59 -12.21 0.29
CA LYS A 22 18.71 -12.23 -0.65
C LYS A 22 18.25 -12.19 -2.10
N ASN A 23 19.02 -11.54 -2.98
CA ASN A 23 18.71 -11.34 -4.40
C ASN A 23 17.28 -10.76 -4.59
N ILE A 24 16.89 -9.84 -3.70
CA ILE A 24 15.54 -9.29 -3.67
C ILE A 24 15.21 -8.53 -4.96
N ASN A 25 14.03 -8.79 -5.53
CA ASN A 25 13.47 -8.02 -6.64
C ASN A 25 12.31 -7.18 -6.10
N ILE A 26 12.48 -5.86 -6.14
CA ILE A 26 11.53 -4.87 -5.63
C ILE A 26 10.86 -4.14 -6.79
N LEU A 27 9.54 -3.98 -6.71
CA LEU A 27 8.76 -3.05 -7.53
C LEU A 27 8.20 -1.95 -6.63
N GLU A 28 8.46 -0.70 -6.98
CA GLU A 28 7.94 0.49 -6.32
C GLU A 28 7.06 1.28 -7.29
N LEU A 29 5.84 1.58 -6.87
CA LEU A 29 4.89 2.42 -7.58
C LEU A 29 4.73 3.73 -6.80
N GLY A 30 5.23 4.84 -7.37
CA GLY A 30 5.39 6.15 -6.73
C GLY A 30 6.79 6.34 -6.17
N VAL A 31 7.48 7.40 -6.61
CA VAL A 31 8.88 7.74 -6.27
C VAL A 31 8.98 9.11 -5.59
N ARG A 32 8.41 10.15 -6.22
CA ARG A 32 8.48 11.55 -5.76
C ARG A 32 9.93 11.97 -5.43
N GLU A 33 10.22 12.34 -4.18
CA GLU A 33 11.56 12.74 -3.70
C GLU A 33 12.51 11.56 -3.45
N GLY A 34 12.02 10.33 -3.59
CA GLY A 34 12.81 9.11 -3.51
C GLY A 34 13.24 8.69 -2.09
N ILE A 35 12.46 9.01 -1.06
CA ILE A 35 12.79 8.63 0.33
C ILE A 35 12.72 7.10 0.49
N SER A 36 11.63 6.48 0.03
CA SER A 36 11.48 5.02 0.00
C SER A 36 12.48 4.39 -0.96
N THR A 37 12.62 4.94 -2.17
CA THR A 37 13.57 4.49 -3.21
C THR A 37 14.98 4.35 -2.67
N LYS A 38 15.53 5.39 -2.01
CA LYS A 38 16.88 5.37 -1.43
C LYS A 38 17.01 4.30 -0.36
N SER A 39 15.99 4.12 0.47
CA SER A 39 15.98 3.10 1.53
C SER A 39 15.92 1.68 0.96
N PHE A 40 15.16 1.46 -0.11
CA PHE A 40 15.10 0.17 -0.81
C PHE A 40 16.40 -0.14 -1.54
N LEU A 41 17.06 0.87 -2.11
CA LEU A 41 18.37 0.70 -2.73
C LEU A 41 19.45 0.27 -1.73
N GLU A 42 19.40 0.77 -0.49
CA GLU A 42 20.31 0.28 0.56
C GLU A 42 20.08 -1.20 0.89
N VAL A 43 18.81 -1.66 0.82
CA VAL A 43 18.50 -3.10 0.96
C VAL A 43 19.04 -3.88 -0.24
N CYS A 44 18.84 -3.38 -1.46
CA CYS A 44 19.32 -4.02 -2.67
C CYS A 44 20.85 -4.17 -2.67
N LYS A 45 21.61 -3.11 -2.31
CA LYS A 45 23.08 -3.16 -2.18
C LYS A 45 23.56 -4.24 -1.21
N LYS A 46 22.90 -4.38 -0.06
CA LYS A 46 23.29 -5.35 0.97
C LYS A 46 22.93 -6.79 0.63
N ASN A 47 22.00 -7.00 -0.29
CA ASN A 47 21.40 -8.29 -0.58
C ASN A 47 21.51 -8.72 -2.04
N ASP A 48 22.34 -8.06 -2.86
CA ASP A 48 22.49 -8.32 -4.30
C ASP A 48 21.15 -8.23 -5.05
N GLY A 49 20.31 -7.28 -4.63
CA GLY A 49 18.94 -7.11 -5.14
C GLY A 49 18.84 -6.08 -6.25
N LYS A 50 17.62 -5.93 -6.78
CA LYS A 50 17.28 -4.94 -7.80
C LYS A 50 15.99 -4.23 -7.42
N LEU A 51 15.94 -2.93 -7.71
CA LEU A 51 14.76 -2.08 -7.56
C LEU A 51 14.32 -1.57 -8.93
N THR A 52 13.06 -1.77 -9.26
CA THR A 52 12.39 -1.08 -10.36
C THR A 52 11.35 -0.14 -9.77
N SER A 53 11.44 1.14 -10.10
CA SER A 53 10.48 2.16 -9.63
C SER A 53 9.76 2.79 -10.82
N ILE A 54 8.47 3.06 -10.65
CA ILE A 54 7.59 3.63 -11.66
C ILE A 54 6.99 4.90 -11.09
N ASP A 55 7.03 5.98 -11.86
CA ASP A 55 6.33 7.23 -11.51
C ASP A 55 5.83 7.92 -12.78
N ILE A 56 4.71 8.63 -12.65
CA ILE A 56 4.14 9.44 -13.74
C ILE A 56 4.97 10.71 -13.98
N ASP A 57 5.69 11.17 -12.97
CA ASP A 57 6.63 12.28 -13.06
C ASP A 57 8.04 11.76 -13.35
N ASP A 58 8.87 12.58 -13.99
CA ASP A 58 10.27 12.22 -14.25
C ASP A 58 11.11 12.32 -12.97
N CYS A 59 11.26 11.20 -12.30
CA CYS A 59 12.09 11.04 -11.10
C CYS A 59 13.48 10.45 -11.39
N SER A 60 13.91 10.40 -12.66
CA SER A 60 15.20 9.78 -13.06
C SER A 60 16.42 10.34 -12.34
N GLY A 61 16.36 11.59 -11.87
CA GLY A 61 17.41 12.25 -11.09
C GLY A 61 17.53 11.80 -9.62
N VAL A 62 16.64 10.95 -9.09
CA VAL A 62 16.63 10.54 -7.68
C VAL A 62 17.85 9.71 -7.31
N SER A 63 18.34 8.86 -8.23
CA SER A 63 19.51 8.02 -8.01
C SER A 63 20.23 7.67 -9.32
N ASN A 64 21.56 7.46 -9.22
CA ASN A 64 22.38 6.89 -10.29
C ASN A 64 22.85 5.46 -9.96
N ASP A 65 22.17 4.78 -9.03
CA ASP A 65 22.56 3.44 -8.57
C ASP A 65 22.34 2.40 -9.67
N THR A 66 23.32 1.54 -9.89
CA THR A 66 23.25 0.48 -10.93
C THR A 66 22.22 -0.62 -10.60
N ASN A 67 21.79 -0.73 -9.35
CA ASN A 67 20.74 -1.64 -8.93
C ASN A 67 19.34 -1.04 -9.13
N TRP A 68 19.24 0.22 -9.60
CA TRP A 68 17.99 0.92 -9.84
C TRP A 68 17.63 1.01 -11.32
N LYS A 69 16.40 0.66 -11.62
CA LYS A 69 15.76 0.95 -12.91
C LYS A 69 14.58 1.88 -12.66
N PHE A 70 14.57 3.06 -13.25
CA PHE A 70 13.43 3.96 -13.26
C PHE A 70 12.64 3.82 -14.57
N ILE A 71 11.32 3.81 -14.48
CA ILE A 71 10.39 3.79 -15.59
C ILE A 71 9.45 4.99 -15.46
N HIS A 72 9.58 5.96 -16.36
CA HIS A 72 8.71 7.13 -16.45
C HIS A 72 7.41 6.72 -17.16
N SER A 73 6.37 6.42 -16.40
CA SER A 73 5.05 5.98 -16.90
C SER A 73 4.00 6.04 -15.80
N SER A 74 2.72 6.09 -16.18
CA SER A 74 1.65 5.72 -15.26
C SER A 74 1.77 4.25 -14.91
N ASP A 75 1.60 3.89 -13.62
CA ASP A 75 1.75 2.53 -13.08
C ASP A 75 0.66 1.55 -13.56
N ASP A 76 -0.40 2.05 -14.18
CA ASP A 76 -1.47 1.27 -14.81
C ASP A 76 -1.32 1.13 -16.35
N ASN A 77 -0.22 1.59 -16.91
CA ASN A 77 0.16 1.34 -18.32
C ASN A 77 0.82 -0.04 -18.44
N PHE A 78 0.04 -1.08 -18.16
CA PHE A 78 0.53 -2.46 -18.00
C PHE A 78 1.22 -2.99 -19.25
N GLU A 79 0.69 -2.72 -20.44
CA GLU A 79 1.28 -3.18 -21.71
C GLU A 79 2.74 -2.70 -21.89
N PHE A 80 3.01 -1.46 -21.52
CA PHE A 80 4.35 -0.89 -21.58
C PHE A 80 5.27 -1.41 -20.47
N ILE A 81 4.74 -1.54 -19.25
CA ILE A 81 5.51 -1.88 -18.05
C ILE A 81 5.87 -3.37 -18.02
N ASP A 82 4.95 -4.25 -18.38
CA ASP A 82 5.13 -5.71 -18.29
C ASP A 82 6.31 -6.25 -19.09
N ASN A 83 6.67 -5.52 -20.17
CA ASN A 83 7.84 -5.82 -20.98
C ASN A 83 9.16 -5.34 -20.35
N GLN A 84 9.10 -4.57 -19.28
CA GLN A 84 10.25 -3.91 -18.67
C GLN A 84 10.58 -4.39 -17.26
N ILE A 85 9.65 -5.08 -16.60
CA ILE A 85 9.83 -5.57 -15.23
C ILE A 85 9.98 -7.10 -15.17
N THR A 86 10.57 -7.58 -14.11
CA THR A 86 10.60 -9.03 -13.83
C THR A 86 9.25 -9.51 -13.29
N LYS A 87 8.79 -10.67 -13.76
CA LYS A 87 7.58 -11.34 -13.27
C LYS A 87 7.85 -12.24 -12.05
N ASN A 88 8.86 -11.93 -11.26
CA ASN A 88 9.30 -12.74 -10.12
C ASN A 88 9.72 -11.82 -8.96
N LEU A 89 8.75 -11.07 -8.43
CA LEU A 89 8.95 -10.05 -7.42
C LEU A 89 8.91 -10.65 -6.00
N ASP A 90 9.81 -10.20 -5.15
CA ASP A 90 9.80 -10.53 -3.72
C ASP A 90 9.01 -9.51 -2.92
N PHE A 91 9.02 -8.25 -3.39
CA PHE A 91 8.39 -7.15 -2.71
C PHE A 91 7.77 -6.15 -3.70
N ILE A 92 6.58 -5.66 -3.38
CA ILE A 92 5.87 -4.60 -4.10
C ILE A 92 5.48 -3.52 -3.10
N TYR A 93 5.76 -2.25 -3.42
CA TYR A 93 5.32 -1.09 -2.67
C TYR A 93 4.42 -0.23 -3.54
N ILE A 94 3.19 0.01 -3.09
CA ILE A 94 2.18 0.81 -3.78
C ILE A 94 1.98 2.10 -2.99
N ASP A 95 2.55 3.19 -3.48
CA ASP A 95 2.52 4.54 -2.91
C ASP A 95 2.31 5.58 -4.03
N SER A 96 1.47 5.26 -5.02
CA SER A 96 1.20 6.09 -6.19
C SER A 96 -0.13 6.83 -6.04
N TYR A 97 -1.09 6.59 -6.91
CA TYR A 97 -2.40 7.25 -6.87
C TYR A 97 -3.38 6.52 -5.95
N HIS A 98 -3.76 7.16 -4.83
CA HIS A 98 -4.58 6.57 -3.75
C HIS A 98 -6.10 6.59 -4.03
N GLU A 99 -6.53 6.44 -5.28
CA GLU A 99 -7.93 6.23 -5.61
C GLU A 99 -8.27 4.73 -5.44
N PRO A 100 -9.37 4.34 -4.74
CA PRO A 100 -9.64 2.94 -4.40
C PRO A 100 -9.72 1.96 -5.58
N LEU A 101 -10.28 2.39 -6.73
CA LEU A 101 -10.38 1.53 -7.91
C LEU A 101 -9.03 1.43 -8.63
N HIS A 102 -8.21 2.49 -8.58
CA HIS A 102 -6.86 2.46 -9.11
C HIS A 102 -5.98 1.50 -8.27
N VAL A 103 -5.99 1.65 -6.95
CA VAL A 103 -5.27 0.74 -6.04
C VAL A 103 -5.70 -0.72 -6.25
N GLU A 104 -7.01 -0.97 -6.40
CA GLU A 104 -7.51 -2.31 -6.73
C GLU A 104 -6.95 -2.82 -8.05
N LYS A 105 -6.98 -2.00 -9.11
CA LYS A 105 -6.51 -2.34 -10.45
C LYS A 105 -5.04 -2.73 -10.46
N VAL A 106 -4.17 -1.87 -9.88
CA VAL A 106 -2.72 -2.11 -9.85
C VAL A 106 -2.36 -3.27 -8.91
N PHE A 107 -3.06 -3.41 -7.78
CA PHE A 107 -2.86 -4.53 -6.87
C PHE A 107 -3.16 -5.87 -7.55
N TYR A 108 -4.31 -6.03 -8.22
CA TYR A 108 -4.65 -7.28 -8.91
C TYR A 108 -3.62 -7.63 -9.98
N HIS A 109 -3.20 -6.64 -10.77
CA HIS A 109 -2.24 -6.84 -11.85
C HIS A 109 -0.88 -7.30 -11.31
N TYR A 110 -0.26 -6.53 -10.41
CA TYR A 110 1.09 -6.83 -9.93
C TYR A 110 1.14 -7.96 -8.91
N TYR A 111 0.01 -8.29 -8.28
CA TYR A 111 -0.05 -9.49 -7.43
C TYR A 111 0.31 -10.77 -8.18
N GLU A 112 0.01 -10.86 -9.46
CA GLU A 112 0.38 -12.01 -10.29
C GLU A 112 1.90 -12.20 -10.36
N PHE A 113 2.66 -11.10 -10.38
CA PHE A 113 4.12 -11.11 -10.47
C PHE A 113 4.82 -11.35 -9.13
N LEU A 114 4.09 -11.25 -8.04
CA LEU A 114 4.61 -11.48 -6.70
C LEU A 114 4.82 -12.98 -6.47
N LYS A 115 5.98 -13.38 -5.94
CA LYS A 115 6.27 -14.76 -5.52
C LYS A 115 5.33 -15.23 -4.41
N ILE A 116 5.15 -16.54 -4.27
CA ILE A 116 4.58 -17.11 -3.04
C ILE A 116 5.49 -16.72 -1.86
N ASN A 117 4.89 -16.31 -0.75
CA ASN A 117 5.51 -15.67 0.42
C ASN A 117 6.09 -14.27 0.15
N GLY A 118 6.02 -13.73 -1.05
CA GLY A 118 6.33 -12.33 -1.34
C GLY A 118 5.37 -11.38 -0.61
N ILE A 119 5.81 -10.15 -0.44
CA ILE A 119 5.10 -9.13 0.35
C ILE A 119 4.69 -7.98 -0.57
N CYS A 120 3.43 -7.57 -0.52
CA CYS A 120 2.95 -6.32 -1.09
C CYS A 120 2.55 -5.38 0.05
N VAL A 121 3.01 -4.14 0.00
CA VAL A 121 2.63 -3.08 0.95
C VAL A 121 1.89 -1.99 0.18
N ILE A 122 0.75 -1.56 0.72
CA ILE A 122 -0.05 -0.45 0.20
C ILE A 122 -0.03 0.66 1.23
N ASP A 123 0.38 1.87 0.83
CA ASP A 123 0.44 3.04 1.70
C ASP A 123 -0.92 3.77 1.79
N ASP A 124 -0.98 4.74 2.68
CA ASP A 124 -2.07 5.70 2.87
C ASP A 124 -3.44 5.05 3.13
N ILE A 125 -3.50 4.22 4.17
CA ILE A 125 -4.74 3.51 4.56
C ILE A 125 -5.29 3.92 5.92
N SER A 126 -4.58 4.75 6.69
CA SER A 126 -5.02 5.10 8.04
C SER A 126 -6.05 6.23 8.03
N TRP A 127 -7.13 6.02 8.76
CA TRP A 127 -8.17 6.99 9.08
C TRP A 127 -8.53 6.92 10.56
N LEU A 128 -7.62 6.42 11.40
CA LEU A 128 -7.85 6.28 12.83
C LEU A 128 -7.98 7.63 13.50
N PRO A 129 -8.87 7.76 14.50
CA PRO A 129 -8.94 8.95 15.34
C PRO A 129 -7.61 9.21 16.04
N TYR A 130 -7.24 10.48 16.19
CA TYR A 130 -6.03 10.94 16.85
C TYR A 130 -6.35 11.98 17.92
N CYS A 131 -5.43 12.18 18.85
CA CYS A 131 -5.60 13.21 19.89
C CYS A 131 -5.45 14.61 19.29
N LYS A 132 -6.28 15.54 19.76
CA LYS A 132 -6.23 16.94 19.32
C LYS A 132 -4.80 17.49 19.48
N LYS A 133 -4.24 18.07 18.41
CA LYS A 133 -2.87 18.61 18.26
C LYS A 133 -1.77 17.59 17.92
N GLU A 134 -2.05 16.30 17.80
CA GLU A 134 -1.03 15.32 17.42
C GLU A 134 -0.93 15.10 15.90
N TYR A 135 -1.97 15.46 15.17
CA TYR A 135 -2.04 15.23 13.72
C TYR A 135 -2.86 16.31 13.03
N SER A 136 -2.54 16.64 11.80
CA SER A 136 -3.17 17.73 11.05
C SER A 136 -3.47 17.36 9.60
N ASP A 137 -3.85 16.11 9.33
CA ASP A 137 -4.34 15.77 7.99
C ASP A 137 -5.69 16.47 7.74
N ASN A 138 -5.94 16.74 6.48
CA ASN A 138 -7.21 17.30 6.09
C ASN A 138 -8.26 16.18 5.94
N GLU A 139 -9.53 16.56 6.08
CA GLU A 139 -10.68 15.66 5.95
C GLU A 139 -10.67 14.86 4.62
N PHE A 140 -10.16 15.46 3.55
CA PHE A 140 -10.10 14.83 2.23
C PHE A 140 -9.12 13.65 2.22
N SER A 141 -7.93 13.80 2.82
CA SER A 141 -6.96 12.71 2.95
C SER A 141 -7.52 11.56 3.81
N GLU A 142 -8.19 11.87 4.92
CA GLU A 142 -8.84 10.86 5.76
C GLU A 142 -9.93 10.09 5.00
N MET A 143 -10.74 10.77 4.18
CA MET A 143 -11.77 10.14 3.35
C MET A 143 -11.17 9.20 2.30
N ILE A 144 -10.08 9.62 1.65
CA ILE A 144 -9.37 8.79 0.66
C ILE A 144 -8.78 7.56 1.36
N ASN A 145 -8.01 7.74 2.43
CA ASN A 145 -7.39 6.66 3.18
C ASN A 145 -8.44 5.64 3.66
N ARG A 146 -9.56 6.12 4.19
CA ARG A 146 -10.69 5.26 4.57
C ARG A 146 -11.25 4.48 3.39
N SER A 147 -11.35 5.11 2.24
CA SER A 147 -11.88 4.47 1.04
C SER A 147 -10.93 3.38 0.52
N VAL A 148 -9.62 3.63 0.52
CA VAL A 148 -8.58 2.63 0.19
C VAL A 148 -8.59 1.49 1.22
N PHE A 149 -8.63 1.79 2.52
CA PHE A 149 -8.76 0.78 3.57
C PHE A 149 -9.97 -0.14 3.35
N ASN A 150 -11.14 0.43 3.08
CA ASN A 150 -12.36 -0.35 2.79
C ASN A 150 -12.20 -1.21 1.54
N LYS A 151 -11.57 -0.69 0.48
CA LYS A 151 -11.30 -1.43 -0.74
C LYS A 151 -10.39 -2.64 -0.47
N ILE A 152 -9.35 -2.47 0.32
CA ILE A 152 -8.47 -3.58 0.74
C ILE A 152 -9.26 -4.63 1.51
N LEU A 153 -10.18 -4.24 2.38
CA LEU A 153 -11.07 -5.18 3.08
C LEU A 153 -12.04 -5.89 2.13
N GLU A 154 -12.54 -5.22 1.08
CA GLU A 154 -13.37 -5.84 0.03
C GLU A 154 -12.60 -6.94 -0.70
N ILE A 155 -11.34 -6.67 -1.07
CA ILE A 155 -10.44 -7.65 -1.70
C ILE A 155 -10.17 -8.81 -0.74
N TYR A 156 -9.76 -8.50 0.50
CA TYR A 156 -9.41 -9.52 1.50
C TYR A 156 -10.56 -10.46 1.83
N ASN A 157 -11.78 -9.93 1.96
CA ASN A 157 -12.94 -10.78 2.29
C ASN A 157 -13.22 -11.88 1.27
N GLN A 158 -12.85 -11.70 0.01
CA GLN A 158 -12.98 -12.71 -1.04
C GLN A 158 -11.73 -13.60 -1.17
N ASN A 159 -10.61 -13.26 -0.48
CA ASN A 159 -9.29 -13.83 -0.71
C ASN A 159 -8.55 -14.23 0.58
N LYS A 160 -9.29 -14.56 1.65
CA LYS A 160 -8.71 -14.88 2.98
C LYS A 160 -7.74 -16.06 2.97
N ASP A 161 -7.93 -17.00 2.06
CA ASP A 161 -7.06 -18.16 1.83
C ASP A 161 -5.90 -17.87 0.87
N LYS A 162 -5.95 -16.74 0.14
CA LYS A 162 -4.96 -16.36 -0.88
C LYS A 162 -3.80 -15.57 -0.33
N PHE A 163 -4.02 -14.77 0.71
CA PHE A 163 -2.98 -13.98 1.39
C PHE A 163 -3.33 -13.71 2.85
N SER A 164 -2.31 -13.38 3.65
CA SER A 164 -2.51 -12.76 4.96
C SER A 164 -2.50 -11.24 4.82
N LEU A 165 -3.26 -10.56 5.68
CA LEU A 165 -3.36 -9.11 5.74
C LEU A 165 -3.07 -8.65 7.16
N GLU A 166 -2.14 -7.72 7.30
CA GLU A 166 -1.80 -7.02 8.52
C GLU A 166 -1.87 -5.52 8.29
N PHE A 167 -2.13 -4.74 9.33
CA PHE A 167 -2.15 -3.29 9.27
C PHE A 167 -1.16 -2.70 10.23
N TYR A 168 -0.46 -1.65 9.80
CA TYR A 168 0.41 -0.83 10.61
C TYR A 168 -0.08 0.61 10.53
N PHE A 169 -0.54 1.16 11.65
CA PHE A 169 -1.28 2.43 11.67
C PHE A 169 -0.43 3.64 12.11
N GLU A 170 0.87 3.57 12.07
CA GLU A 170 1.70 4.76 12.28
C GLU A 170 1.70 5.63 11.01
N GLY A 171 1.60 6.95 11.20
CA GLY A 171 1.49 7.89 10.09
C GLY A 171 0.20 7.70 9.28
N SER A 172 0.32 7.74 7.97
CA SER A 172 -0.80 7.50 7.04
C SER A 172 -1.20 6.02 6.92
N GLY A 173 -0.47 5.13 7.60
CA GLY A 173 -0.80 3.71 7.71
C GLY A 173 -0.41 2.85 6.52
N LEU A 174 -0.16 1.56 6.79
CA LEU A 174 0.23 0.56 5.79
C LEU A 174 -0.69 -0.66 5.86
N ALA A 175 -1.06 -1.20 4.70
CA ALA A 175 -1.58 -2.55 4.59
C ALA A 175 -0.49 -3.49 4.08
N ILE A 176 -0.19 -4.55 4.82
CA ILE A 176 0.87 -5.50 4.53
C ILE A 176 0.22 -6.81 4.14
N ILE A 177 0.46 -7.24 2.91
CA ILE A 177 -0.14 -8.39 2.28
C ILE A 177 0.96 -9.40 1.98
N LYS A 178 0.86 -10.61 2.53
CA LYS A 178 1.79 -11.70 2.22
C LYS A 178 1.08 -12.76 1.39
N LYS A 179 1.59 -12.99 0.19
CA LYS A 179 1.01 -13.92 -0.79
C LYS A 179 1.12 -15.38 -0.31
N LYS A 180 0.01 -16.11 -0.39
CA LYS A 180 -0.08 -17.55 -0.08
C LYS A 180 -0.48 -18.38 -1.29
N ASN A 181 -1.21 -17.79 -2.24
CA ASN A 181 -1.73 -18.48 -3.42
C ASN A 181 -1.77 -17.52 -4.63
N ILE A 182 -1.90 -18.05 -5.84
CA ILE A 182 -1.77 -17.29 -7.09
C ILE A 182 -3.08 -16.61 -7.50
N ASP A 183 -4.20 -17.30 -7.47
CA ASP A 183 -5.43 -16.80 -8.08
C ASP A 183 -6.24 -15.96 -7.10
N LEU A 184 -6.51 -14.70 -7.46
CA LEU A 184 -7.38 -13.82 -6.69
C LEU A 184 -8.82 -13.84 -7.23
N ASN A 185 -9.76 -13.91 -6.31
CA ASN A 185 -11.18 -13.66 -6.59
C ASN A 185 -11.43 -12.15 -6.65
N ARG A 186 -12.34 -11.70 -7.49
CA ARG A 186 -12.73 -10.28 -7.56
C ARG A 186 -13.33 -9.81 -6.23
N SER A 187 -13.04 -8.56 -5.87
CA SER A 187 -13.58 -7.93 -4.67
C SER A 187 -15.12 -7.87 -4.71
N LYS A 188 -15.72 -7.84 -3.52
CA LYS A 188 -17.15 -7.57 -3.37
C LYS A 188 -17.35 -6.49 -2.33
N LYS A 189 -18.27 -5.57 -2.62
CA LYS A 189 -18.60 -4.46 -1.73
C LYS A 189 -18.95 -4.97 -0.33
N ILE A 190 -18.31 -4.42 0.68
CA ILE A 190 -18.62 -4.65 2.08
C ILE A 190 -19.60 -3.58 2.58
N VAL A 191 -20.40 -3.95 3.56
CA VAL A 191 -21.34 -3.03 4.21
C VAL A 191 -21.10 -3.06 5.71
N SER A 192 -20.83 -1.89 6.31
CA SER A 192 -20.74 -1.75 7.76
C SER A 192 -22.10 -2.10 8.40
N ARG A 193 -22.06 -2.85 9.49
CA ARG A 193 -23.27 -3.15 10.29
C ARG A 193 -23.97 -1.87 10.78
N GLU A 194 -23.21 -0.82 11.03
CA GLU A 194 -23.74 0.48 11.47
C GLU A 194 -24.59 1.15 10.40
N LEU A 195 -24.25 0.96 9.12
CA LEU A 195 -24.97 1.50 7.97
C LEU A 195 -26.11 0.63 7.49
N SER A 196 -26.41 -0.51 8.14
CA SER A 196 -27.59 -1.30 7.79
C SER A 196 -28.85 -0.54 8.19
N ILE A 197 -29.89 -0.55 7.33
CA ILE A 197 -31.19 0.12 7.57
C ILE A 197 -31.74 -0.26 8.95
N LYS A 198 -31.63 -1.54 9.33
CA LYS A 198 -32.05 -2.03 10.64
C LYS A 198 -31.32 -1.34 11.80
N ASN A 199 -30.03 -1.07 11.68
CA ASN A 199 -29.27 -0.43 12.74
C ASN A 199 -29.44 1.08 12.74
N ILE A 200 -29.56 1.71 11.57
CA ILE A 200 -29.94 3.12 11.46
C ILE A 200 -31.29 3.37 12.15
N LEU A 201 -32.31 2.56 11.86
CA LEU A 201 -33.60 2.67 12.53
C LEU A 201 -33.50 2.43 14.04
N LYS A 202 -32.71 1.44 14.49
CA LYS A 202 -32.47 1.22 15.92
C LYS A 202 -31.83 2.42 16.61
N HIS A 203 -30.89 3.09 15.96
CA HIS A 203 -30.28 4.33 16.50
C HIS A 203 -31.30 5.46 16.65
N PHE A 204 -32.17 5.65 15.69
CA PHE A 204 -33.24 6.64 15.79
C PHE A 204 -34.23 6.33 16.94
N PHE A 205 -34.58 5.06 17.15
CA PHE A 205 -35.53 4.69 18.19
C PHE A 205 -34.92 4.57 19.60
N LYS A 206 -33.58 4.33 19.72
CA LYS A 206 -32.90 4.25 21.02
C LYS A 206 -32.53 5.62 21.63
N ARG A 207 -32.65 6.71 20.87
CA ARG A 207 -32.33 8.07 21.34
C ARG A 207 -33.36 8.74 22.21
N LYS A 208 -34.37 8.02 22.72
CA LYS A 208 -35.21 8.56 23.79
C LYS A 208 -34.53 8.27 25.14
N PRO A 209 -34.04 9.29 25.87
CA PRO A 209 -33.57 9.09 27.23
C PRO A 209 -34.72 8.54 28.04
N LYS A 210 -34.54 7.45 28.75
CA LYS A 210 -35.44 7.08 29.83
C LYS A 210 -35.26 8.16 30.89
N LYS A 211 -36.33 8.95 31.13
CA LYS A 211 -36.46 9.83 32.29
C LYS A 211 -36.46 8.99 33.55
#